data_f1d39e864201956d2fac595dc7883f1c
#
_entry.id   f1d39e864201956d2fac595dc7883f1c
#
_cell.length_a   1.000
_cell.length_b   1.000
_cell.length_c   1.000
_cell.angle_alpha   90.00
_cell.angle_beta   90.00
_cell.angle_gamma   90.00
#
_symmetry.space_group_name_H-M   'P 1'
#
loop_
_entity.id
_entity.type
_entity.pdbx_description
1 polymer ?
#
loop_
_entity_poly.entity_id
_entity_poly.type
_entity_poly.pdbx_seq_one_letter_code
_entity_poly.pdbx_strand_id
1 'polypeptide(L)'
;MRRAAVAALVAAGLVAAGCSSGPTGSTVSNSKAPKPAGSWPYPNGDLANTRVAAGSVISSANVSGLRQAWAFKLTGSAVHAAPTYGSLAAGPVVTDGVVYLQDLNANVYALSLATGKLKWEYQVNSPEKSGPGPDGVAVAGGTVYGDTSTAAFALSASTGKAIWTNKNLLSSGEGYFEIQPQVAGGRVYLASAYGLAHGGGVLMALSAATGHLLWRFSTLVSVDKAANAVGVGSGGAWETPLVGSDGSVTFGIGNPYQSAASAIAHPSAQLYTDSDVNLNAATGKLRWYHQGVANDFMDHDMQSSPIAATINGEPAIIGSGKLGVVFAMNASTGKLLWKTPVGEHSRSDGYSAEALDHTLKLTAPYRILPGSLGGVLTNMSMAGGSVYVATVDLPFTVPKMSYPLGTPDGNGTGEIVALNLATGHVEWDTKVAAMPFGATTVSNDLVFSTLYNGVLIALNRSTGAIVYRHSLPASTNAPIAIAGNAIVVPAGGSTVLGGKGGSPQLVTYTVP
;
A
#
# COMPACT_ATOMS: atom_id res chain seq x y z
N MET A 1 61.23 53.16 32.30
CA MET A 1 62.52 53.27 31.61
C MET A 1 62.36 52.96 30.13
N ARG A 2 62.52 54.05 29.36
CA ARG A 2 63.38 54.17 28.15
C ARG A 2 63.17 53.08 27.12
N ARG A 3 62.82 53.32 25.94
CA ARG A 3 63.01 54.26 24.79
C ARG A 3 62.79 53.41 23.54
N ALA A 4 62.00 53.82 22.64
CA ALA A 4 62.15 54.68 21.48
C ALA A 4 62.58 53.92 20.27
N ALA A 5 61.72 53.93 19.25
CA ALA A 5 61.69 54.65 17.99
C ALA A 5 62.68 54.08 16.96
N VAL A 6 62.28 53.92 15.74
CA VAL A 6 62.29 54.91 14.67
C VAL A 6 61.69 54.37 13.36
N ALA A 7 61.02 55.23 12.66
CA ALA A 7 60.36 55.10 11.41
C ALA A 7 61.26 54.99 10.14
N ALA A 8 60.72 54.53 9.04
CA ALA A 8 60.98 55.12 7.70
C ALA A 8 59.86 54.80 6.71
N LEU A 9 59.34 55.83 6.13
CA LEU A 9 58.44 55.91 4.97
C LEU A 9 59.15 55.47 3.68
N VAL A 10 58.40 54.88 2.75
CA VAL A 10 58.39 55.33 1.38
C VAL A 10 57.00 55.03 0.73
N ALA A 11 56.46 56.03 0.09
CA ALA A 11 55.15 56.02 -0.59
C ALA A 11 55.27 55.58 -2.07
N ALA A 12 54.18 55.12 -2.61
CA ALA A 12 53.52 55.57 -3.83
C ALA A 12 52.97 54.42 -4.68
N GLY A 13 51.72 54.55 -5.10
CA GLY A 13 51.18 53.89 -6.29
C GLY A 13 49.70 53.50 -6.17
N LEU A 14 48.80 54.46 -6.44
CA LEU A 14 47.38 54.18 -6.71
C LEU A 14 47.21 53.30 -7.95
N VAL A 15 46.37 52.27 -7.88
CA VAL A 15 45.33 52.01 -8.89
C VAL A 15 44.12 51.41 -8.20
N ALA A 16 43.00 52.09 -8.22
CA ALA A 16 41.70 51.60 -7.81
C ALA A 16 41.10 50.75 -8.91
N ALA A 17 40.75 49.52 -8.58
CA ALA A 17 39.77 48.76 -9.37
C ALA A 17 38.80 48.13 -8.37
N GLY A 18 37.65 48.74 -8.20
CA GLY A 18 36.52 48.23 -7.47
C GLY A 18 35.91 47.05 -8.19
N CYS A 19 35.88 45.91 -7.52
CA CYS A 19 34.94 44.81 -7.88
C CYS A 19 34.09 44.54 -6.66
N SER A 20 32.90 45.11 -6.65
CA SER A 20 31.82 44.72 -5.74
C SER A 20 31.32 43.32 -6.16
N SER A 21 31.70 42.30 -5.43
CA SER A 21 31.01 40.99 -5.52
C SER A 21 29.75 41.09 -4.69
N GLY A 22 28.64 41.47 -5.34
CA GLY A 22 27.30 41.24 -4.78
C GLY A 22 26.98 39.73 -4.74
N PRO A 23 26.12 39.28 -3.82
CA PRO A 23 25.76 37.87 -3.76
C PRO A 23 25.10 37.49 -5.08
N THR A 24 25.66 36.49 -5.76
CA THR A 24 25.01 35.85 -6.91
C THR A 24 23.76 35.15 -6.43
N GLY A 25 22.61 35.82 -6.56
CA GLY A 25 21.33 35.21 -6.40
C GLY A 25 21.24 34.07 -7.42
N SER A 26 21.13 32.84 -6.91
CA SER A 26 20.73 31.69 -7.73
C SER A 26 19.40 32.03 -8.37
N THR A 27 19.43 32.39 -9.63
CA THR A 27 18.22 32.45 -10.46
C THR A 27 17.66 31.04 -10.54
N VAL A 28 16.59 30.75 -9.77
CA VAL A 28 15.79 29.57 -9.96
C VAL A 28 15.27 29.64 -11.39
N SER A 29 15.87 28.84 -12.25
CA SER A 29 15.43 28.72 -13.64
C SER A 29 13.98 28.28 -13.64
N ASN A 30 13.10 29.11 -14.17
CA ASN A 30 11.68 28.80 -14.41
C ASN A 30 11.52 27.84 -15.60
N SER A 31 12.39 26.82 -15.69
CA SER A 31 12.31 25.82 -16.74
C SER A 31 11.05 25.00 -16.52
N LYS A 32 10.26 24.86 -17.59
CA LYS A 32 9.09 23.99 -17.64
C LYS A 32 9.50 22.57 -17.26
N ALA A 33 8.70 21.88 -16.41
CA ALA A 33 8.94 20.50 -16.06
C ALA A 33 9.10 19.62 -17.33
N PRO A 34 10.06 18.68 -17.37
CA PRO A 34 10.22 17.76 -18.48
C PRO A 34 8.96 16.94 -18.70
N LYS A 35 8.75 16.53 -19.97
CA LYS A 35 7.61 15.69 -20.33
C LYS A 35 7.72 14.34 -19.63
N PRO A 36 6.68 13.90 -18.86
CA PRO A 36 6.66 12.58 -18.24
C PRO A 36 6.74 11.46 -19.28
N ALA A 37 7.57 10.45 -19.03
CA ALA A 37 7.73 9.27 -19.87
C ALA A 37 8.19 8.07 -19.01
N GLY A 38 7.80 6.86 -19.40
CA GLY A 38 8.14 5.60 -18.73
C GLY A 38 6.92 4.73 -18.52
N SER A 39 7.06 3.65 -17.74
CA SER A 39 6.00 2.69 -17.44
C SER A 39 6.03 2.21 -15.99
N TRP A 40 4.87 1.81 -15.49
CA TRP A 40 4.59 1.11 -14.25
C TRP A 40 3.43 0.15 -14.54
N PRO A 41 3.72 -1.00 -15.20
CA PRO A 41 2.70 -1.75 -15.96
C PRO A 41 1.78 -2.63 -15.12
N TYR A 42 2.09 -2.83 -13.84
CA TYR A 42 1.31 -3.64 -12.91
C TYR A 42 0.95 -2.83 -11.65
N PRO A 43 -0.04 -3.25 -10.85
CA PRO A 43 -0.42 -2.59 -9.60
C PRO A 43 0.77 -2.28 -8.67
N ASN A 44 1.67 -3.24 -8.50
CA ASN A 44 2.89 -3.11 -7.69
C ASN A 44 4.18 -3.06 -8.55
N GLY A 45 4.10 -2.55 -9.79
CA GLY A 45 5.23 -2.35 -10.69
C GLY A 45 5.56 -3.58 -11.53
N ASP A 46 5.52 -4.77 -10.95
CA ASP A 46 5.74 -6.06 -11.60
C ASP A 46 4.86 -7.17 -11.01
N LEU A 47 4.88 -8.36 -11.64
CA LEU A 47 4.11 -9.53 -11.18
C LEU A 47 4.64 -10.12 -9.86
N ALA A 48 5.87 -9.82 -9.47
CA ALA A 48 6.45 -10.24 -8.21
C ALA A 48 6.09 -9.32 -7.04
N ASN A 49 5.35 -8.24 -7.29
CA ASN A 49 4.96 -7.20 -6.34
C ASN A 49 6.15 -6.47 -5.69
N THR A 50 7.29 -6.37 -6.38
CA THR A 50 8.53 -5.83 -5.78
C THR A 50 8.49 -4.32 -5.55
N ARG A 51 7.61 -3.58 -6.20
CA ARG A 51 7.52 -2.11 -6.18
C ARG A 51 8.85 -1.43 -6.50
N VAL A 52 9.58 -1.98 -7.45
CA VAL A 52 10.81 -1.39 -7.99
C VAL A 52 10.52 -0.73 -9.32
N ALA A 53 10.89 0.53 -9.44
CA ALA A 53 10.72 1.32 -10.66
C ALA A 53 11.79 0.94 -11.70
N ALA A 54 11.51 -0.11 -12.46
CA ALA A 54 12.40 -0.54 -13.55
C ALA A 54 12.54 0.57 -14.59
N GLY A 55 13.79 0.87 -14.97
CA GLY A 55 14.09 1.93 -15.95
C GLY A 55 13.85 3.37 -15.45
N SER A 56 13.65 3.59 -14.16
CA SER A 56 13.60 4.92 -13.58
C SER A 56 14.97 5.61 -13.65
N VAL A 57 14.94 6.91 -13.94
CA VAL A 57 16.13 7.78 -13.86
C VAL A 57 16.18 8.61 -12.58
N ILE A 58 15.18 8.46 -11.70
CA ILE A 58 15.08 9.22 -10.45
C ILE A 58 16.00 8.61 -9.41
N SER A 59 16.92 9.42 -8.88
CA SER A 59 17.92 9.03 -7.90
C SER A 59 18.21 10.17 -6.94
N SER A 60 19.08 9.95 -5.95
CA SER A 60 19.55 11.00 -5.05
C SER A 60 20.24 12.16 -5.77
N ALA A 61 20.82 11.90 -6.94
CA ALA A 61 21.49 12.92 -7.76
C ALA A 61 20.54 13.96 -8.36
N ASN A 62 19.26 13.63 -8.57
CA ASN A 62 18.32 14.52 -9.26
C ASN A 62 16.96 14.71 -8.59
N VAL A 63 16.64 13.98 -7.52
CA VAL A 63 15.33 14.06 -6.82
C VAL A 63 14.99 15.46 -6.34
N SER A 64 15.97 16.30 -5.99
CA SER A 64 15.78 17.70 -5.64
C SER A 64 15.27 18.56 -6.81
N GLY A 65 15.45 18.06 -8.03
CA GLY A 65 14.96 18.65 -9.28
C GLY A 65 13.52 18.34 -9.62
N LEU A 66 12.79 17.58 -8.80
CA LEU A 66 11.38 17.25 -9.03
C LEU A 66 10.53 18.52 -9.17
N ARG A 67 9.74 18.58 -10.27
CA ARG A 67 8.80 19.68 -10.59
C ARG A 67 7.46 19.09 -10.99
N GLN A 68 6.37 19.75 -10.60
CA GLN A 68 5.03 19.36 -11.04
C GLN A 68 4.90 19.52 -12.55
N ALA A 69 4.63 18.43 -13.24
CA ALA A 69 4.37 18.41 -14.67
C ALA A 69 2.91 18.75 -14.97
N TRP A 70 1.99 18.12 -14.23
CA TRP A 70 0.55 18.36 -14.33
C TRP A 70 -0.19 17.88 -13.08
N ALA A 71 -1.44 18.32 -12.95
CA ALA A 71 -2.41 17.81 -11.97
C ALA A 71 -3.76 17.60 -12.65
N PHE A 72 -4.46 16.53 -12.27
CA PHE A 72 -5.83 16.22 -12.69
C PHE A 72 -6.71 16.15 -11.45
N LYS A 73 -7.65 17.08 -11.31
CA LYS A 73 -8.58 17.13 -10.17
C LYS A 73 -9.78 16.22 -10.42
N LEU A 74 -10.14 15.44 -9.42
CA LEU A 74 -11.39 14.68 -9.41
C LEU A 74 -12.55 15.62 -9.09
N THR A 75 -13.70 15.39 -9.73
CA THR A 75 -14.91 16.23 -9.57
C THR A 75 -16.17 15.35 -9.53
N GLY A 76 -17.29 15.92 -9.09
CA GLY A 76 -18.57 15.22 -9.09
C GLY A 76 -18.60 14.00 -8.16
N SER A 77 -19.08 12.87 -8.65
CA SER A 77 -19.20 11.63 -7.90
C SER A 77 -17.84 11.01 -7.48
N ALA A 78 -16.76 11.44 -8.14
CA ALA A 78 -15.40 11.01 -7.80
C ALA A 78 -14.94 11.52 -6.42
N VAL A 79 -15.59 12.50 -5.83
CA VAL A 79 -15.25 13.00 -4.51
C VAL A 79 -15.92 12.12 -3.46
N HIS A 80 -15.15 11.17 -2.92
CA HIS A 80 -15.64 10.23 -1.91
C HIS A 80 -15.75 10.88 -0.54
N ALA A 81 -16.81 10.52 0.21
CA ALA A 81 -17.10 11.09 1.52
C ALA A 81 -16.43 10.33 2.69
N ALA A 82 -15.63 9.28 2.45
CA ALA A 82 -14.95 8.55 3.51
C ALA A 82 -13.76 9.34 4.07
N PRO A 83 -13.86 9.89 5.29
CA PRO A 83 -12.83 10.81 5.80
C PRO A 83 -11.46 10.16 5.95
N THR A 84 -11.42 8.88 6.32
CA THR A 84 -10.17 8.15 6.58
C THR A 84 -9.40 7.85 5.30
N TYR A 85 -10.11 7.52 4.22
CA TYR A 85 -9.46 7.02 3.00
C TYR A 85 -9.38 8.05 1.88
N GLY A 86 -10.18 9.12 1.95
CA GLY A 86 -10.29 10.13 0.89
C GLY A 86 -10.99 9.55 -0.35
N SER A 87 -10.53 9.97 -1.54
CA SER A 87 -11.12 9.54 -2.82
C SER A 87 -10.30 8.53 -3.59
N LEU A 88 -9.04 8.28 -3.19
CA LEU A 88 -8.08 7.45 -3.89
C LEU A 88 -7.30 6.60 -2.88
N ALA A 89 -7.29 5.28 -3.07
CA ALA A 89 -6.57 4.35 -2.22
C ALA A 89 -5.67 3.37 -2.99
N ALA A 90 -5.88 3.18 -4.30
CA ALA A 90 -5.05 2.32 -5.15
C ALA A 90 -3.92 3.05 -5.85
N GLY A 91 -2.84 2.33 -6.14
CA GLY A 91 -1.74 2.81 -6.99
C GLY A 91 -2.15 2.89 -8.46
N PRO A 92 -1.72 3.93 -9.20
CA PRO A 92 -1.96 4.02 -10.64
C PRO A 92 -1.15 2.96 -11.41
N VAL A 93 -1.70 2.51 -12.55
CA VAL A 93 -0.97 1.71 -13.55
C VAL A 93 -0.58 2.62 -14.71
N VAL A 94 0.66 2.53 -15.18
CA VAL A 94 1.18 3.35 -16.27
C VAL A 94 1.74 2.47 -17.37
N THR A 95 1.05 2.42 -18.50
CA THR A 95 1.49 1.65 -19.67
C THR A 95 1.13 2.40 -20.97
N ASP A 96 1.94 2.25 -22.00
CA ASP A 96 1.74 2.84 -23.33
C ASP A 96 1.48 4.37 -23.29
N GLY A 97 2.13 5.07 -22.34
CA GLY A 97 1.98 6.51 -22.16
C GLY A 97 0.63 6.95 -21.59
N VAL A 98 -0.12 6.02 -21.00
CA VAL A 98 -1.41 6.24 -20.35
C VAL A 98 -1.35 5.88 -18.88
N VAL A 99 -1.91 6.73 -18.03
CA VAL A 99 -2.12 6.48 -16.60
C VAL A 99 -3.55 6.01 -16.42
N TYR A 100 -3.72 4.85 -15.81
CA TYR A 100 -5.03 4.30 -15.44
C TYR A 100 -5.15 4.35 -13.93
N LEU A 101 -6.31 4.80 -13.46
CA LEU A 101 -6.63 4.99 -12.05
C LEU A 101 -8.10 4.69 -11.82
N GLN A 102 -8.44 4.12 -10.66
CA GLN A 102 -9.81 3.97 -10.17
C GLN A 102 -9.97 4.79 -8.88
N ASP A 103 -11.13 5.43 -8.69
CA ASP A 103 -11.47 6.11 -7.44
C ASP A 103 -12.36 5.21 -6.55
N LEU A 104 -12.55 5.64 -5.29
CA LEU A 104 -13.37 4.91 -4.31
C LEU A 104 -14.89 4.95 -4.57
N ASN A 105 -15.34 5.52 -5.69
CA ASN A 105 -16.68 5.33 -6.27
C ASN A 105 -16.65 4.41 -7.50
N ALA A 106 -15.55 3.68 -7.66
CA ALA A 106 -15.28 2.73 -8.75
C ALA A 106 -15.21 3.34 -10.16
N ASN A 107 -15.16 4.69 -10.30
CA ASN A 107 -14.94 5.31 -11.61
C ASN A 107 -13.51 5.08 -12.08
N VAL A 108 -13.33 4.81 -13.36
CA VAL A 108 -12.01 4.56 -13.96
C VAL A 108 -11.62 5.68 -14.91
N TYR A 109 -10.41 6.16 -14.78
CA TYR A 109 -9.84 7.25 -15.58
C TYR A 109 -8.65 6.74 -16.39
N ALA A 110 -8.57 7.17 -17.65
CA ALA A 110 -7.37 7.06 -18.48
C ALA A 110 -6.86 8.45 -18.83
N LEU A 111 -5.64 8.75 -18.42
CA LEU A 111 -5.01 10.04 -18.62
C LEU A 111 -3.76 9.89 -19.47
N SER A 112 -3.47 10.89 -20.30
CA SER A 112 -2.17 10.95 -20.97
C SER A 112 -1.06 11.17 -19.93
N LEU A 113 -0.11 10.26 -19.80
CA LEU A 113 1.05 10.42 -18.91
C LEU A 113 1.79 11.74 -19.20
N ALA A 114 1.94 12.04 -20.47
CA ALA A 114 2.70 13.22 -20.93
C ALA A 114 2.07 14.56 -20.59
N THR A 115 0.74 14.64 -20.43
CA THR A 115 0.02 15.93 -20.35
C THR A 115 -1.04 16.00 -19.24
N GLY A 116 -1.39 14.89 -18.60
CA GLY A 116 -2.48 14.80 -17.64
C GLY A 116 -3.87 14.96 -18.25
N LYS A 117 -3.98 15.07 -19.59
CA LYS A 117 -5.30 15.21 -20.24
C LYS A 117 -6.07 13.91 -20.17
N LEU A 118 -7.34 14.02 -19.80
CA LEU A 118 -8.30 12.91 -19.82
C LEU A 118 -8.45 12.38 -21.26
N LYS A 119 -8.29 11.08 -21.44
CA LYS A 119 -8.54 10.37 -22.71
C LYS A 119 -9.94 9.79 -22.72
N TRP A 120 -10.32 9.15 -21.61
CA TRP A 120 -11.66 8.65 -21.36
C TRP A 120 -11.88 8.46 -19.86
N GLU A 121 -13.13 8.40 -19.46
CA GLU A 121 -13.63 8.09 -18.13
C GLU A 121 -14.73 7.04 -18.26
N TYR A 122 -14.72 6.04 -17.38
CA TYR A 122 -15.81 5.09 -17.19
C TYR A 122 -16.47 5.41 -15.86
N GLN A 123 -17.68 5.94 -15.90
CA GLN A 123 -18.44 6.28 -14.70
C GLN A 123 -19.30 5.10 -14.27
N VAL A 124 -19.14 4.70 -13.02
CA VAL A 124 -20.02 3.72 -12.36
C VAL A 124 -21.17 4.47 -11.73
N ASN A 125 -22.26 4.56 -12.44
CA ASN A 125 -23.52 5.16 -11.98
C ASN A 125 -24.30 4.16 -11.09
N SER A 126 -23.64 3.56 -10.10
CA SER A 126 -24.29 2.67 -9.15
C SER A 126 -24.54 3.42 -7.84
N PRO A 127 -25.73 3.24 -7.21
CA PRO A 127 -25.96 3.67 -5.84
C PRO A 127 -25.15 2.83 -4.83
N GLU A 128 -24.55 1.73 -5.28
CA GLU A 128 -23.70 0.86 -4.48
C GLU A 128 -22.35 1.55 -4.30
N LYS A 129 -22.09 1.98 -3.08
CA LYS A 129 -20.79 2.55 -2.71
C LYS A 129 -19.76 1.44 -2.77
N SER A 130 -18.61 1.73 -3.33
CA SER A 130 -17.44 0.89 -3.15
C SER A 130 -17.06 0.84 -1.66
N GLY A 131 -16.29 -0.17 -1.29
CA GLY A 131 -15.73 -0.27 0.05
C GLY A 131 -14.69 0.83 0.35
N PRO A 132 -14.01 0.76 1.50
CA PRO A 132 -12.94 1.69 1.83
C PRO A 132 -11.70 1.56 0.93
N GLY A 133 -11.64 0.59 0.05
CA GLY A 133 -10.58 0.40 -0.94
C GLY A 133 -9.59 -0.71 -0.59
N PRO A 134 -8.57 -0.95 -1.46
CA PRO A 134 -7.97 0.03 -2.38
C PRO A 134 -8.73 0.36 -3.67
N ASP A 135 -9.64 -0.49 -4.16
CA ASP A 135 -10.36 -0.24 -5.43
C ASP A 135 -9.45 0.27 -6.55
N GLY A 136 -8.83 -0.63 -7.28
CA GLY A 136 -7.88 -0.27 -8.31
C GLY A 136 -8.02 -1.09 -9.58
N VAL A 137 -7.23 -0.75 -10.58
CA VAL A 137 -7.25 -1.45 -11.86
C VAL A 137 -5.96 -2.19 -12.14
N ALA A 138 -6.06 -3.28 -12.93
CA ALA A 138 -4.95 -3.91 -13.62
C ALA A 138 -5.10 -3.72 -15.13
N VAL A 139 -3.99 -3.70 -15.87
CA VAL A 139 -4.00 -3.52 -17.33
C VAL A 139 -3.20 -4.63 -18.00
N ALA A 140 -3.80 -5.32 -18.95
CA ALA A 140 -3.11 -6.35 -19.73
C ALA A 140 -3.73 -6.49 -21.13
N GLY A 141 -2.90 -6.64 -22.15
CA GLY A 141 -3.34 -6.92 -23.52
C GLY A 141 -4.34 -5.91 -24.10
N GLY A 142 -4.20 -4.62 -23.77
CA GLY A 142 -5.11 -3.57 -24.24
C GLY A 142 -6.46 -3.53 -23.52
N THR A 143 -6.56 -4.18 -22.35
CA THR A 143 -7.78 -4.26 -21.53
C THR A 143 -7.47 -3.79 -20.11
N VAL A 144 -8.38 -2.99 -19.53
CA VAL A 144 -8.37 -2.55 -18.14
C VAL A 144 -9.37 -3.41 -17.37
N TYR A 145 -8.94 -4.01 -16.28
CA TYR A 145 -9.73 -4.84 -15.40
C TYR A 145 -9.86 -4.17 -14.04
N GLY A 146 -11.05 -4.21 -13.47
CA GLY A 146 -11.37 -3.64 -12.17
C GLY A 146 -12.65 -4.22 -11.62
N ASP A 147 -13.11 -3.67 -10.53
CA ASP A 147 -14.36 -4.07 -9.88
C ASP A 147 -15.16 -2.87 -9.36
N THR A 148 -16.39 -3.16 -9.04
CA THR A 148 -17.27 -2.38 -8.18
C THR A 148 -17.60 -3.25 -6.99
N SER A 149 -18.26 -2.71 -5.95
CA SER A 149 -18.65 -3.51 -4.77
C SER A 149 -19.33 -4.85 -5.09
N THR A 150 -20.01 -4.98 -6.25
CA THR A 150 -20.81 -6.16 -6.58
C THR A 150 -20.45 -6.84 -7.91
N ALA A 151 -19.57 -6.25 -8.70
CA ALA A 151 -19.26 -6.74 -10.04
C ALA A 151 -17.79 -6.60 -10.40
N ALA A 152 -17.27 -7.53 -11.19
CA ALA A 152 -16.02 -7.35 -11.91
C ALA A 152 -16.29 -6.91 -13.35
N PHE A 153 -15.37 -6.14 -13.94
CA PHE A 153 -15.49 -5.65 -15.31
C PHE A 153 -14.16 -5.67 -16.07
N ALA A 154 -14.29 -5.66 -17.40
CA ALA A 154 -13.18 -5.37 -18.31
C ALA A 154 -13.58 -4.26 -19.28
N LEU A 155 -12.68 -3.30 -19.47
CA LEU A 155 -12.85 -2.17 -20.36
C LEU A 155 -11.78 -2.16 -21.45
N SER A 156 -12.11 -1.69 -22.63
CA SER A 156 -11.10 -1.39 -23.66
C SER A 156 -10.17 -0.29 -23.17
N ALA A 157 -8.87 -0.55 -23.09
CA ALA A 157 -7.88 0.42 -22.65
C ALA A 157 -7.81 1.66 -23.56
N SER A 158 -8.19 1.54 -24.83
CA SER A 158 -8.19 2.66 -25.79
C SER A 158 -9.43 3.54 -25.71
N THR A 159 -10.60 2.98 -25.30
CA THR A 159 -11.88 3.71 -25.39
C THR A 159 -12.67 3.80 -24.10
N GLY A 160 -12.30 3.04 -23.06
CA GLY A 160 -13.07 2.92 -21.79
C GLY A 160 -14.41 2.17 -21.93
N LYS A 161 -14.75 1.65 -23.12
CA LYS A 161 -16.00 0.89 -23.32
C LYS A 161 -15.89 -0.47 -22.67
N ALA A 162 -16.96 -0.89 -21.97
CA ALA A 162 -17.05 -2.21 -21.36
C ALA A 162 -16.97 -3.32 -22.44
N ILE A 163 -16.09 -4.29 -22.20
CA ILE A 163 -15.96 -5.53 -22.96
C ILE A 163 -16.86 -6.59 -22.34
N TRP A 164 -16.78 -6.73 -21.01
CA TRP A 164 -17.67 -7.58 -20.22
C TRP A 164 -17.85 -6.98 -18.81
N THR A 165 -18.97 -7.34 -18.18
CA THR A 165 -19.27 -7.11 -16.77
C THR A 165 -19.91 -8.35 -16.20
N ASN A 166 -19.44 -8.85 -15.05
CA ASN A 166 -20.01 -9.99 -14.35
C ASN A 166 -20.49 -9.56 -12.96
N LYS A 167 -21.81 -9.63 -12.73
CA LYS A 167 -22.47 -9.28 -11.47
C LYS A 167 -22.87 -10.50 -10.62
N ASN A 168 -22.58 -11.71 -11.10
CA ASN A 168 -23.02 -12.97 -10.50
C ASN A 168 -21.82 -13.71 -9.84
N LEU A 169 -20.98 -12.98 -9.11
CA LEU A 169 -19.75 -13.52 -8.54
C LEU A 169 -19.86 -13.78 -7.04
N LEU A 170 -20.66 -12.99 -6.33
CA LEU A 170 -20.83 -13.06 -4.88
C LEU A 170 -22.22 -13.54 -4.52
N SER A 171 -22.30 -14.39 -3.49
CA SER A 171 -23.54 -14.79 -2.83
C SER A 171 -23.83 -13.90 -1.63
N SER A 172 -25.04 -13.95 -1.10
CA SER A 172 -25.38 -13.22 0.12
C SER A 172 -24.44 -13.59 1.27
N GLY A 173 -23.88 -12.58 1.92
CA GLY A 173 -22.95 -12.73 3.06
C GLY A 173 -21.47 -12.86 2.67
N GLU A 174 -21.12 -12.91 1.39
CA GLU A 174 -19.71 -13.01 0.94
C GLU A 174 -19.02 -11.64 0.82
N GLY A 175 -19.61 -10.59 1.38
CA GLY A 175 -19.03 -9.25 1.37
C GLY A 175 -19.18 -8.53 0.04
N TYR A 176 -18.18 -7.76 -0.33
CA TYR A 176 -18.12 -6.96 -1.54
C TYR A 176 -16.70 -6.91 -2.08
N PHE A 177 -16.53 -6.49 -3.35
CA PHE A 177 -15.20 -6.25 -3.92
C PHE A 177 -14.69 -4.86 -3.54
N GLU A 178 -13.40 -4.78 -3.28
CA GLU A 178 -12.64 -3.53 -3.08
C GLU A 178 -11.16 -3.74 -3.39
N ILE A 179 -10.84 -4.75 -4.20
CA ILE A 179 -9.47 -5.18 -4.48
C ILE A 179 -8.88 -4.41 -5.68
N GLN A 180 -7.56 -4.16 -5.65
CA GLN A 180 -6.83 -3.91 -6.89
C GLN A 180 -6.44 -5.26 -7.49
N PRO A 181 -7.07 -5.71 -8.59
CA PRO A 181 -6.89 -7.06 -9.11
C PRO A 181 -5.50 -7.29 -9.70
N GLN A 182 -5.10 -8.57 -9.84
CA GLN A 182 -3.93 -8.95 -10.64
C GLN A 182 -4.35 -9.73 -11.87
N VAL A 183 -3.67 -9.50 -12.99
CA VAL A 183 -3.94 -10.19 -14.25
C VAL A 183 -2.69 -10.88 -14.77
N ALA A 184 -2.77 -12.20 -14.95
CA ALA A 184 -1.70 -12.99 -15.52
C ALA A 184 -2.23 -14.29 -16.13
N GLY A 185 -1.57 -14.82 -17.16
CA GLY A 185 -1.89 -16.10 -17.77
C GLY A 185 -3.35 -16.23 -18.27
N GLY A 186 -3.96 -15.13 -18.74
CA GLY A 186 -5.34 -15.09 -19.20
C GLY A 186 -6.39 -15.14 -18.09
N ARG A 187 -6.02 -14.87 -16.84
CA ARG A 187 -6.89 -14.85 -15.66
C ARG A 187 -6.83 -13.51 -14.96
N VAL A 188 -7.98 -13.10 -14.41
CA VAL A 188 -8.12 -11.99 -13.46
C VAL A 188 -8.30 -12.61 -12.08
N TYR A 189 -7.41 -12.30 -11.15
CA TYR A 189 -7.47 -12.75 -9.77
C TYR A 189 -8.10 -11.66 -8.92
N LEU A 190 -9.18 -12.02 -8.22
CA LEU A 190 -10.02 -11.15 -7.41
C LEU A 190 -10.29 -11.79 -6.05
N ALA A 191 -10.73 -10.98 -5.11
CA ALA A 191 -11.22 -11.45 -3.82
C ALA A 191 -12.31 -10.53 -3.30
N SER A 192 -13.20 -11.04 -2.44
CA SER A 192 -14.11 -10.21 -1.67
C SER A 192 -13.55 -9.90 -0.29
N ALA A 193 -13.96 -8.77 0.27
CA ALA A 193 -13.69 -8.32 1.62
C ALA A 193 -14.98 -8.30 2.45
N TYR A 194 -14.86 -8.20 3.77
CA TYR A 194 -15.96 -8.00 4.72
C TYR A 194 -17.10 -9.00 4.63
N GLY A 195 -16.82 -10.29 4.47
CA GLY A 195 -17.81 -11.34 4.60
C GLY A 195 -18.36 -11.39 6.03
N LEU A 196 -19.48 -10.70 6.31
CA LEU A 196 -20.14 -10.67 7.61
C LEU A 196 -21.17 -11.78 7.75
N ALA A 197 -21.32 -12.30 8.98
CA ALA A 197 -22.42 -13.17 9.41
C ALA A 197 -22.67 -14.41 8.52
N HIS A 198 -21.86 -15.43 8.64
CA HIS A 198 -21.98 -16.76 8.01
C HIS A 198 -21.50 -16.84 6.55
N GLY A 199 -20.99 -15.74 5.97
CA GLY A 199 -20.30 -15.73 4.68
C GLY A 199 -18.82 -15.49 4.87
N GLY A 200 -17.96 -16.23 4.19
CA GLY A 200 -16.52 -16.01 4.15
C GLY A 200 -16.11 -15.05 3.05
N GLY A 201 -14.92 -14.50 3.18
CA GLY A 201 -14.21 -13.95 2.03
C GLY A 201 -14.05 -15.03 0.97
N VAL A 202 -14.07 -14.63 -0.29
CA VAL A 202 -13.93 -15.54 -1.43
C VAL A 202 -12.80 -15.07 -2.32
N LEU A 203 -11.81 -15.94 -2.52
CA LEU A 203 -10.76 -15.76 -3.52
C LEU A 203 -11.22 -16.39 -4.84
N MET A 204 -10.95 -15.77 -5.98
CA MET A 204 -11.44 -16.28 -7.26
C MET A 204 -10.51 -15.92 -8.42
N ALA A 205 -10.64 -16.71 -9.50
CA ALA A 205 -10.10 -16.35 -10.79
C ALA A 205 -11.20 -16.34 -11.83
N LEU A 206 -11.17 -15.31 -12.69
CA LEU A 206 -12.03 -15.17 -13.84
C LEU A 206 -11.23 -15.36 -15.13
N SER A 207 -11.89 -15.77 -16.19
CA SER A 207 -11.34 -15.66 -17.55
C SER A 207 -11.17 -14.18 -17.90
N ALA A 208 -9.96 -13.75 -18.20
CA ALA A 208 -9.70 -12.38 -18.61
C ALA A 208 -10.45 -12.00 -19.90
N ALA A 209 -10.67 -12.97 -20.81
CA ALA A 209 -11.35 -12.74 -22.06
C ALA A 209 -12.87 -12.57 -21.92
N THR A 210 -13.51 -13.26 -20.96
CA THR A 210 -14.98 -13.36 -20.90
C THR A 210 -15.59 -12.97 -19.55
N GLY A 211 -14.79 -12.80 -18.50
CA GLY A 211 -15.27 -12.56 -17.14
C GLY A 211 -15.94 -13.78 -16.48
N HIS A 212 -15.95 -14.95 -17.11
CA HIS A 212 -16.53 -16.16 -16.51
C HIS A 212 -15.67 -16.64 -15.34
N LEU A 213 -16.34 -17.07 -14.27
CA LEU A 213 -15.70 -17.68 -13.10
C LEU A 213 -15.03 -18.99 -13.51
N LEU A 214 -13.73 -19.11 -13.22
CA LEU A 214 -12.94 -20.32 -13.46
C LEU A 214 -12.85 -21.18 -12.22
N TRP A 215 -12.63 -20.57 -11.07
CA TRP A 215 -12.62 -21.21 -9.77
C TRP A 215 -12.86 -20.19 -8.65
N ARG A 216 -13.28 -20.71 -7.49
CA ARG A 216 -13.41 -19.94 -6.26
C ARG A 216 -12.90 -20.77 -5.07
N PHE A 217 -12.39 -20.10 -4.06
CA PHE A 217 -11.93 -20.65 -2.81
C PHE A 217 -12.52 -19.84 -1.65
N SER A 218 -13.26 -20.49 -0.74
CA SER A 218 -13.77 -19.82 0.46
C SER A 218 -12.68 -19.77 1.53
N THR A 219 -12.49 -18.61 2.13
CA THR A 219 -11.57 -18.43 3.26
C THR A 219 -12.16 -18.93 4.59
N LEU A 220 -13.45 -19.28 4.61
CA LEU A 220 -14.11 -20.01 5.70
C LEU A 220 -13.98 -21.51 5.50
N VAL A 221 -13.20 -22.16 6.31
CA VAL A 221 -13.33 -23.60 6.57
C VAL A 221 -14.30 -23.73 7.74
N SER A 222 -15.31 -24.62 7.62
CA SER A 222 -16.40 -24.81 8.60
C SER A 222 -15.92 -24.58 10.03
N VAL A 223 -16.08 -23.37 10.47
CA VAL A 223 -15.78 -22.95 11.83
C VAL A 223 -16.77 -23.67 12.73
N ASP A 224 -16.36 -23.99 13.93
CA ASP A 224 -17.24 -24.45 14.99
C ASP A 224 -18.57 -23.69 14.92
N LYS A 225 -19.68 -24.40 14.76
CA LYS A 225 -21.03 -23.82 14.65
C LYS A 225 -21.35 -22.86 15.80
N ALA A 226 -20.69 -23.04 16.95
CA ALA A 226 -20.80 -22.15 18.10
C ALA A 226 -20.12 -20.79 17.85
N ALA A 227 -18.98 -20.74 17.20
CA ALA A 227 -18.31 -19.49 16.82
C ALA A 227 -19.11 -18.74 15.74
N ASN A 228 -19.68 -19.44 14.76
CA ASN A 228 -20.58 -18.86 13.76
C ASN A 228 -21.86 -18.27 14.37
N ALA A 229 -22.35 -18.81 15.47
CA ALA A 229 -23.53 -18.29 16.17
C ALA A 229 -23.29 -16.90 16.80
N VAL A 230 -22.02 -16.46 16.94
CA VAL A 230 -21.64 -15.20 17.59
C VAL A 230 -21.30 -14.10 16.57
N GLY A 231 -21.55 -14.31 15.28
CA GLY A 231 -21.36 -13.29 14.23
C GLY A 231 -19.93 -13.15 13.75
N VAL A 232 -19.14 -14.20 13.88
CA VAL A 232 -17.77 -14.24 13.32
C VAL A 232 -17.88 -14.32 11.81
N GLY A 233 -17.40 -13.27 11.12
CA GLY A 233 -17.16 -13.27 9.69
C GLY A 233 -15.84 -13.94 9.37
N SER A 234 -15.51 -14.12 8.12
CA SER A 234 -14.19 -14.60 7.70
C SER A 234 -13.44 -13.54 6.96
N GLY A 235 -12.11 -13.59 7.10
CA GLY A 235 -11.21 -12.68 6.44
C GLY A 235 -11.39 -12.65 4.92
N GLY A 236 -11.54 -11.47 4.37
CA GLY A 236 -11.46 -11.20 2.95
C GLY A 236 -10.06 -10.85 2.51
N ALA A 237 -9.89 -10.50 1.22
CA ALA A 237 -8.64 -9.95 0.72
C ALA A 237 -8.94 -8.74 -0.17
N TRP A 238 -8.12 -7.69 -0.08
CA TRP A 238 -8.30 -6.45 -0.82
C TRP A 238 -7.02 -5.90 -1.43
N GLU A 239 -5.87 -6.41 -1.07
CA GLU A 239 -4.61 -6.04 -1.70
C GLU A 239 -4.28 -6.96 -2.87
N THR A 240 -3.46 -6.46 -3.80
CA THR A 240 -3.11 -7.18 -5.04
C THR A 240 -2.44 -8.52 -4.76
N PRO A 241 -2.97 -9.65 -5.25
CA PRO A 241 -2.36 -10.95 -5.03
C PRO A 241 -1.05 -11.12 -5.80
N LEU A 242 -0.17 -11.99 -5.30
CA LEU A 242 1.05 -12.40 -5.99
C LEU A 242 0.74 -13.56 -6.94
N VAL A 243 1.10 -13.43 -8.23
CA VAL A 243 1.06 -14.54 -9.17
C VAL A 243 2.46 -15.09 -9.36
N GLY A 244 2.70 -16.28 -8.83
CA GLY A 244 3.99 -16.95 -8.88
C GLY A 244 4.30 -17.55 -10.26
N SER A 245 5.58 -17.53 -10.65
CA SER A 245 6.06 -18.17 -11.88
C SER A 245 5.95 -19.70 -11.85
N ASP A 246 5.76 -20.28 -10.65
CA ASP A 246 5.53 -21.71 -10.40
C ASP A 246 4.08 -22.15 -10.58
N GLY A 247 3.22 -21.28 -11.10
CA GLY A 247 1.79 -21.55 -11.30
C GLY A 247 0.98 -21.44 -10.01
N SER A 248 1.47 -20.72 -9.01
CA SER A 248 0.73 -20.38 -7.79
C SER A 248 0.11 -18.99 -7.86
N VAL A 249 -0.85 -18.74 -6.96
CA VAL A 249 -1.34 -17.40 -6.61
C VAL A 249 -1.45 -17.31 -5.09
N THR A 250 -0.91 -16.23 -4.51
CA THR A 250 -0.93 -16.01 -3.06
C THR A 250 -1.72 -14.75 -2.73
N PHE A 251 -2.63 -14.86 -1.76
CA PHE A 251 -3.43 -13.77 -1.24
C PHE A 251 -3.09 -13.56 0.23
N GLY A 252 -2.96 -12.30 0.65
CA GLY A 252 -3.00 -11.92 2.06
C GLY A 252 -4.45 -11.81 2.52
N ILE A 253 -4.77 -12.42 3.66
CA ILE A 253 -6.14 -12.57 4.18
C ILE A 253 -6.30 -11.78 5.47
N GLY A 254 -7.42 -11.09 5.58
CA GLY A 254 -7.77 -10.31 6.74
C GLY A 254 -8.34 -11.11 7.91
N ASN A 255 -8.78 -10.39 8.91
CA ASN A 255 -9.18 -10.86 10.24
C ASN A 255 -10.57 -11.55 10.25
N PRO A 256 -10.92 -12.24 11.34
CA PRO A 256 -12.22 -12.93 11.49
C PRO A 256 -13.36 -12.03 11.97
N TYR A 257 -13.16 -10.74 12.19
CA TYR A 257 -14.14 -9.78 12.73
C TYR A 257 -14.83 -10.23 14.04
N GLN A 258 -14.16 -11.01 14.88
CA GLN A 258 -14.70 -11.40 16.18
C GLN A 258 -14.45 -10.35 17.27
N SER A 259 -15.24 -10.42 18.34
CA SER A 259 -15.02 -9.62 19.53
C SER A 259 -14.07 -10.30 20.52
N ALA A 260 -13.45 -9.51 21.42
CA ALA A 260 -12.63 -10.07 22.51
C ALA A 260 -13.43 -11.04 23.39
N ALA A 261 -14.70 -10.74 23.68
CA ALA A 261 -15.55 -11.64 24.45
C ALA A 261 -15.75 -12.99 23.74
N SER A 262 -15.95 -12.99 22.42
CA SER A 262 -16.07 -14.22 21.62
C SER A 262 -14.77 -15.00 21.59
N ALA A 263 -13.65 -14.33 21.32
CA ALA A 263 -12.33 -14.95 21.24
C ALA A 263 -11.90 -15.65 22.55
N ILE A 264 -12.29 -15.09 23.68
CA ILE A 264 -12.00 -15.66 25.00
C ILE A 264 -12.96 -16.81 25.34
N ALA A 265 -14.25 -16.67 25.03
CA ALA A 265 -15.26 -17.68 25.36
C ALA A 265 -15.20 -18.91 24.43
N HIS A 266 -14.83 -18.70 23.17
CA HIS A 266 -14.82 -19.72 22.12
C HIS A 266 -13.55 -19.62 21.27
N PRO A 267 -12.34 -19.82 21.87
CA PRO A 267 -11.08 -19.67 21.14
C PRO A 267 -10.93 -20.71 20.04
N SER A 268 -10.50 -20.27 18.89
CA SER A 268 -10.37 -21.09 17.67
C SER A 268 -9.37 -20.48 16.71
N ALA A 269 -8.63 -21.28 15.98
CA ALA A 269 -7.67 -20.79 14.99
C ALA A 269 -8.32 -20.03 13.82
N GLN A 270 -9.59 -20.27 13.51
CA GLN A 270 -10.39 -19.60 12.48
C GLN A 270 -9.69 -19.52 11.11
N LEU A 271 -9.39 -20.68 10.55
CA LEU A 271 -8.75 -20.79 9.24
C LEU A 271 -9.73 -20.33 8.13
N TYR A 272 -9.26 -19.51 7.16
CA TYR A 272 -7.87 -19.04 6.93
C TYR A 272 -7.71 -17.53 7.19
N THR A 273 -8.25 -16.99 8.24
CA THR A 273 -8.06 -15.58 8.60
C THR A 273 -6.60 -15.27 8.95
N ASP A 274 -6.20 -14.03 8.83
CA ASP A 274 -4.87 -13.50 9.19
C ASP A 274 -3.72 -14.34 8.62
N SER A 275 -3.83 -14.69 7.34
CA SER A 275 -2.94 -15.67 6.69
C SER A 275 -2.49 -15.21 5.31
N ASP A 276 -1.30 -15.63 4.90
CA ASP A 276 -0.98 -15.79 3.49
C ASP A 276 -1.50 -17.15 2.99
N VAL A 277 -2.38 -17.14 1.99
CA VAL A 277 -2.98 -18.35 1.39
C VAL A 277 -2.47 -18.53 -0.02
N ASN A 278 -1.76 -19.63 -0.27
CA ASN A 278 -1.21 -19.98 -1.58
C ASN A 278 -2.06 -21.07 -2.24
N LEU A 279 -2.53 -20.76 -3.44
CA LEU A 279 -3.38 -21.63 -4.25
C LEU A 279 -2.71 -22.00 -5.56
N ASN A 280 -3.12 -23.11 -6.16
CA ASN A 280 -2.82 -23.38 -7.56
C ASN A 280 -3.59 -22.38 -8.45
N ALA A 281 -2.87 -21.58 -9.22
CA ALA A 281 -3.43 -20.48 -10.02
C ALA A 281 -4.42 -20.95 -11.10
N ALA A 282 -4.32 -22.20 -11.58
CA ALA A 282 -5.23 -22.75 -12.59
C ALA A 282 -6.50 -23.34 -11.99
N THR A 283 -6.47 -23.89 -10.78
CA THR A 283 -7.55 -24.70 -10.21
C THR A 283 -8.16 -24.16 -8.92
N GLY A 284 -7.52 -23.17 -8.27
CA GLY A 284 -7.92 -22.64 -6.96
C GLY A 284 -7.71 -23.62 -5.79
N LYS A 285 -7.05 -24.76 -6.02
CA LYS A 285 -6.77 -25.72 -4.92
C LYS A 285 -5.70 -25.19 -4.00
N LEU A 286 -5.94 -25.31 -2.69
CA LEU A 286 -4.96 -24.94 -1.65
C LEU A 286 -3.66 -25.73 -1.83
N ARG A 287 -2.54 -25.01 -1.78
CA ARG A 287 -1.19 -25.59 -1.72
C ARG A 287 -0.67 -25.54 -0.29
N TRP A 288 -0.71 -24.37 0.32
CA TRP A 288 -0.35 -24.13 1.71
C TRP A 288 -0.96 -22.82 2.21
N TYR A 289 -0.90 -22.62 3.52
CA TYR A 289 -1.17 -21.33 4.16
C TYR A 289 -0.17 -21.09 5.29
N HIS A 290 0.03 -19.83 5.64
CA HIS A 290 0.77 -19.39 6.81
C HIS A 290 -0.06 -18.39 7.58
N GLN A 291 -0.51 -18.77 8.78
CA GLN A 291 -1.32 -17.91 9.64
C GLN A 291 -0.42 -17.10 10.56
N GLY A 292 -0.47 -15.77 10.46
CA GLY A 292 0.31 -14.84 11.28
C GLY A 292 -0.24 -14.74 12.71
N VAL A 293 -1.57 -14.70 12.83
CA VAL A 293 -2.30 -14.66 14.11
C VAL A 293 -3.45 -15.65 14.07
N ALA A 294 -3.52 -16.53 15.05
CA ALA A 294 -4.69 -17.38 15.28
C ALA A 294 -5.60 -16.75 16.34
N ASN A 295 -6.92 -16.90 16.18
CA ASN A 295 -7.92 -16.36 17.11
C ASN A 295 -7.85 -14.84 17.30
N ASP A 296 -7.66 -14.09 16.19
CA ASP A 296 -7.55 -12.64 16.23
C ASP A 296 -8.89 -11.97 16.62
N PHE A 297 -8.79 -10.93 17.44
CA PHE A 297 -9.89 -10.04 17.81
C PHE A 297 -9.44 -8.57 17.88
N MET A 298 -8.29 -8.27 17.27
CA MET A 298 -7.64 -6.95 17.32
C MET A 298 -7.47 -6.32 15.95
N ASP A 299 -8.01 -6.96 14.89
CA ASP A 299 -7.91 -6.48 13.50
C ASP A 299 -6.47 -6.56 12.94
N HIS A 300 -5.78 -7.66 13.19
CA HIS A 300 -4.39 -7.87 12.81
C HIS A 300 -4.21 -8.50 11.42
N ASP A 301 -5.04 -8.08 10.46
CA ASP A 301 -5.02 -8.58 9.08
C ASP A 301 -3.61 -8.85 8.52
N MET A 302 -3.48 -9.94 7.77
CA MET A 302 -2.32 -10.24 6.92
C MET A 302 -2.56 -9.75 5.48
N GLN A 303 -2.95 -8.48 5.31
CA GLN A 303 -3.49 -8.00 4.04
C GLN A 303 -2.48 -7.48 3.03
N SER A 304 -1.21 -7.23 3.39
CA SER A 304 -0.27 -6.63 2.41
C SER A 304 -0.06 -7.53 1.20
N SER A 305 0.16 -6.95 0.02
CA SER A 305 0.49 -7.73 -1.19
C SER A 305 1.73 -8.58 -0.95
N PRO A 306 1.64 -9.92 -1.05
CA PRO A 306 2.82 -10.78 -0.89
C PRO A 306 3.86 -10.51 -1.98
N ILE A 307 5.14 -10.58 -1.65
CA ILE A 307 6.25 -10.34 -2.58
C ILE A 307 6.98 -11.66 -2.89
N ALA A 308 7.20 -11.96 -4.17
CA ALA A 308 8.07 -13.07 -4.55
C ALA A 308 9.54 -12.71 -4.35
N ALA A 309 10.27 -13.57 -3.67
CA ALA A 309 11.67 -13.38 -3.31
C ALA A 309 12.51 -14.63 -3.59
N THR A 310 13.83 -14.47 -3.48
CA THR A 310 14.77 -15.59 -3.43
C THR A 310 15.67 -15.39 -2.22
N ILE A 311 15.67 -16.37 -1.31
CA ILE A 311 16.47 -16.35 -0.08
C ILE A 311 17.46 -17.53 -0.13
N ASN A 312 18.75 -17.24 -0.11
CA ASN A 312 19.82 -18.25 -0.18
C ASN A 312 19.68 -19.22 -1.37
N GLY A 313 19.19 -18.72 -2.52
CA GLY A 313 18.96 -19.50 -3.72
C GLY A 313 17.61 -20.22 -3.81
N GLU A 314 16.81 -20.20 -2.75
CA GLU A 314 15.51 -20.86 -2.69
C GLU A 314 14.35 -19.85 -2.87
N PRO A 315 13.30 -20.22 -3.61
CA PRO A 315 12.10 -19.38 -3.75
C PRO A 315 11.43 -19.14 -2.39
N ALA A 316 11.10 -17.87 -2.14
CA ALA A 316 10.45 -17.42 -0.92
C ALA A 316 9.30 -16.44 -1.22
N ILE A 317 8.43 -16.24 -0.24
CA ILE A 317 7.38 -15.24 -0.25
C ILE A 317 7.53 -14.39 1.02
N ILE A 318 7.43 -13.07 0.85
CA ILE A 318 7.41 -12.12 1.96
C ILE A 318 5.98 -11.63 2.13
N GLY A 319 5.42 -11.82 3.32
CA GLY A 319 4.09 -11.33 3.70
C GLY A 319 4.14 -10.47 4.96
N SER A 320 3.11 -9.68 5.18
CA SER A 320 2.95 -8.84 6.37
C SER A 320 1.52 -8.32 6.49
N GLY A 321 1.24 -7.59 7.56
CA GLY A 321 -0.05 -6.95 7.79
C GLY A 321 -0.10 -6.10 9.04
N LYS A 322 -1.31 -5.79 9.50
CA LYS A 322 -1.56 -4.92 10.67
C LYS A 322 -0.96 -5.45 11.98
N LEU A 323 -0.62 -6.73 12.05
CA LEU A 323 0.15 -7.29 13.17
C LEU A 323 1.50 -6.58 13.37
N GLY A 324 2.04 -5.89 12.33
CA GLY A 324 3.35 -5.25 12.41
C GLY A 324 4.51 -6.26 12.41
N VAL A 325 4.32 -7.43 11.81
CA VAL A 325 5.36 -8.45 11.68
C VAL A 325 5.54 -8.80 10.22
N VAL A 326 6.77 -8.79 9.74
CA VAL A 326 7.15 -9.27 8.41
C VAL A 326 7.55 -10.73 8.49
N PHE A 327 7.01 -11.55 7.62
CA PHE A 327 7.25 -12.99 7.53
C PHE A 327 7.95 -13.31 6.22
N ALA A 328 8.98 -14.13 6.25
CA ALA A 328 9.52 -14.79 5.07
C ALA A 328 9.19 -16.28 5.13
N MET A 329 8.63 -16.80 4.07
CA MET A 329 8.16 -18.18 3.96
C MET A 329 8.76 -18.85 2.73
N ASN A 330 9.05 -20.14 2.83
CA ASN A 330 9.41 -20.96 1.66
C ASN A 330 8.21 -20.99 0.68
N ALA A 331 8.41 -20.59 -0.56
CA ALA A 331 7.32 -20.43 -1.54
C ALA A 331 6.58 -21.73 -1.87
N SER A 332 7.23 -22.88 -1.73
CA SER A 332 6.65 -24.20 -2.06
C SER A 332 5.83 -24.80 -0.92
N THR A 333 6.17 -24.47 0.34
CA THR A 333 5.64 -25.16 1.54
C THR A 333 4.95 -24.25 2.54
N GLY A 334 5.10 -22.93 2.43
CA GLY A 334 4.63 -21.97 3.45
C GLY A 334 5.41 -22.00 4.77
N LYS A 335 6.47 -22.84 4.85
CA LYS A 335 7.26 -22.94 6.09
C LYS A 335 7.98 -21.62 6.36
N LEU A 336 7.85 -21.13 7.59
CA LEU A 336 8.52 -19.92 8.06
C LEU A 336 10.04 -20.08 7.97
N LEU A 337 10.70 -19.10 7.36
CA LEU A 337 12.16 -18.97 7.31
C LEU A 337 12.65 -18.00 8.39
N TRP A 338 12.03 -16.83 8.47
CA TRP A 338 12.24 -15.85 9.51
C TRP A 338 11.00 -14.97 9.68
N LYS A 339 10.88 -14.32 10.85
CA LYS A 339 9.89 -13.26 11.10
C LYS A 339 10.53 -12.13 11.89
N THR A 340 10.11 -10.89 11.64
CA THR A 340 10.64 -9.70 12.29
C THR A 340 9.52 -8.73 12.63
N PRO A 341 9.32 -8.35 13.89
CA PRO A 341 8.43 -7.27 14.27
C PRO A 341 9.00 -5.93 13.79
N VAL A 342 8.14 -5.03 13.33
CA VAL A 342 8.46 -3.68 12.84
C VAL A 342 7.43 -2.68 13.38
N GLY A 343 7.89 -1.48 13.72
CA GLY A 343 7.06 -0.47 14.38
C GLY A 343 6.96 -0.67 15.88
N GLU A 344 6.06 0.07 16.51
CA GLU A 344 5.84 -0.01 17.95
C GLU A 344 4.86 -1.13 18.31
N HIS A 345 5.22 -1.91 19.31
CA HIS A 345 4.46 -3.04 19.82
C HIS A 345 4.15 -2.90 21.31
N SER A 346 3.14 -3.62 21.79
CA SER A 346 2.78 -3.66 23.20
C SER A 346 2.47 -5.09 23.66
N ARG A 347 2.10 -5.22 24.94
CA ARG A 347 1.67 -6.51 25.52
C ARG A 347 0.49 -7.13 24.73
N SER A 348 -0.28 -6.34 23.99
CA SER A 348 -1.42 -6.85 23.21
C SER A 348 -1.04 -7.91 22.15
N ASP A 349 0.21 -7.96 21.71
CA ASP A 349 0.69 -8.99 20.77
C ASP A 349 0.46 -10.42 21.28
N GLY A 350 0.45 -10.60 22.60
CA GLY A 350 0.20 -11.90 23.23
C GLY A 350 -1.27 -12.26 23.43
N TYR A 351 -2.21 -11.34 23.26
CA TYR A 351 -3.60 -11.53 23.66
C TYR A 351 -4.31 -12.67 22.91
N SER A 352 -4.12 -12.78 21.61
CA SER A 352 -4.72 -13.86 20.80
C SER A 352 -4.22 -15.24 21.20
N ALA A 353 -2.92 -15.40 21.44
CA ALA A 353 -2.33 -16.64 21.91
C ALA A 353 -2.78 -16.99 23.34
N GLU A 354 -2.78 -16.02 24.25
CA GLU A 354 -3.26 -16.21 25.64
C GLU A 354 -4.75 -16.58 25.66
N ALA A 355 -5.57 -16.06 24.73
CA ALA A 355 -6.97 -16.45 24.61
C ALA A 355 -7.11 -17.90 24.15
N LEU A 356 -6.32 -18.33 23.14
CA LEU A 356 -6.27 -19.73 22.70
C LEU A 356 -5.87 -20.68 23.82
N ASP A 357 -4.92 -20.29 24.66
CA ASP A 357 -4.42 -21.08 25.78
C ASP A 357 -5.30 -20.97 27.05
N HIS A 358 -6.44 -20.26 26.98
CA HIS A 358 -7.35 -19.98 28.09
C HIS A 358 -6.67 -19.28 29.30
N THR A 359 -5.60 -18.56 29.07
CA THR A 359 -4.84 -17.82 30.11
C THR A 359 -5.12 -16.33 30.13
N LEU A 360 -5.72 -15.78 29.08
CA LEU A 360 -6.00 -14.35 28.96
C LEU A 360 -7.01 -13.87 30.00
N LYS A 361 -6.58 -12.89 30.80
CA LYS A 361 -7.43 -12.11 31.71
C LYS A 361 -7.52 -10.69 31.22
N LEU A 362 -8.55 -10.38 30.43
CA LEU A 362 -8.74 -9.08 29.81
C LEU A 362 -10.08 -8.48 30.26
N THR A 363 -10.07 -7.20 30.57
CA THR A 363 -11.25 -6.39 30.86
C THR A 363 -11.18 -5.08 30.10
N ALA A 364 -12.33 -4.60 29.64
CA ALA A 364 -12.40 -3.28 29.00
C ALA A 364 -12.46 -2.18 30.07
N PRO A 365 -11.93 -0.94 29.77
CA PRO A 365 -11.20 -0.62 28.55
C PRO A 365 -9.80 -1.25 28.52
N TYR A 366 -9.33 -1.59 27.31
CA TYR A 366 -7.97 -2.05 27.09
C TYR A 366 -7.35 -1.37 25.87
N ARG A 367 -6.01 -1.38 25.77
CA ARG A 367 -5.25 -0.75 24.70
C ARG A 367 -4.55 -1.80 23.85
N ILE A 368 -4.54 -1.60 22.54
CA ILE A 368 -3.81 -2.42 21.58
C ILE A 368 -2.83 -1.57 20.79
N LEU A 369 -1.66 -2.14 20.50
CA LEU A 369 -0.62 -1.54 19.67
C LEU A 369 0.21 -2.67 19.05
N PRO A 370 0.24 -2.80 17.72
CA PRO A 370 -0.48 -1.97 16.74
C PRO A 370 -2.01 -2.00 16.92
N GLY A 371 -2.69 -0.89 16.57
CA GLY A 371 -4.15 -0.81 16.55
C GLY A 371 -4.72 -1.20 15.18
N SER A 372 -6.05 -1.07 15.01
CA SER A 372 -6.75 -1.44 13.76
C SER A 372 -6.29 -0.70 12.49
N LEU A 373 -5.63 0.43 12.63
CA LEU A 373 -4.97 1.17 11.55
C LEU A 373 -3.45 1.25 11.79
N GLY A 374 -2.90 0.31 12.55
CA GLY A 374 -1.48 0.20 12.87
C GLY A 374 -0.78 -0.92 12.10
N GLY A 375 0.52 -1.09 12.36
CA GLY A 375 1.35 -2.11 11.72
C GLY A 375 1.61 -1.84 10.24
N VAL A 376 1.75 -2.89 9.44
CA VAL A 376 2.02 -2.79 7.99
C VAL A 376 0.70 -2.77 7.24
N LEU A 377 0.17 -1.58 6.99
CA LEU A 377 -1.11 -1.36 6.32
C LEU A 377 -1.02 -1.34 4.80
N THR A 378 0.15 -1.05 4.26
CA THR A 378 0.35 -0.82 2.83
C THR A 378 1.52 -1.64 2.30
N ASN A 379 1.61 -1.69 0.96
CA ASN A 379 2.53 -2.61 0.29
C ASN A 379 4.00 -2.29 0.58
N MET A 380 4.75 -3.32 0.86
CA MET A 380 6.20 -3.29 0.99
C MET A 380 6.87 -3.18 -0.38
N SER A 381 8.17 -2.88 -0.41
CA SER A 381 9.00 -3.00 -1.61
C SER A 381 10.28 -3.80 -1.32
N MET A 382 10.87 -4.37 -2.38
CA MET A 382 12.05 -5.22 -2.22
C MET A 382 13.07 -4.96 -3.33
N ALA A 383 14.30 -4.63 -2.96
CA ALA A 383 15.39 -4.41 -3.93
C ALA A 383 16.77 -4.64 -3.30
N GLY A 384 17.70 -5.18 -4.07
CA GLY A 384 19.12 -5.25 -3.70
C GLY A 384 19.41 -6.03 -2.41
N GLY A 385 18.59 -7.06 -2.11
CA GLY A 385 18.76 -7.88 -0.91
C GLY A 385 18.11 -7.32 0.36
N SER A 386 17.31 -6.25 0.24
CA SER A 386 16.57 -5.66 1.36
C SER A 386 15.07 -5.55 1.06
N VAL A 387 14.24 -5.70 2.11
CA VAL A 387 12.81 -5.43 2.12
C VAL A 387 12.57 -4.10 2.82
N TYR A 388 11.83 -3.19 2.20
CA TYR A 388 11.49 -1.87 2.77
C TYR A 388 10.03 -1.86 3.18
N VAL A 389 9.78 -1.47 4.41
CA VAL A 389 8.49 -1.57 5.07
C VAL A 389 8.07 -0.19 5.56
N ALA A 390 6.84 0.22 5.27
CA ALA A 390 6.19 1.35 5.91
C ALA A 390 5.29 0.81 7.01
N THR A 391 5.54 1.18 8.26
CA THR A 391 4.76 0.73 9.41
C THR A 391 4.15 1.91 10.16
N VAL A 392 2.96 1.72 10.69
CA VAL A 392 2.15 2.74 11.36
C VAL A 392 2.10 2.46 12.85
N ASP A 393 2.49 3.46 13.64
CA ASP A 393 2.45 3.45 15.10
C ASP A 393 1.20 4.22 15.58
N LEU A 394 0.07 3.52 15.59
CA LEU A 394 -1.20 4.07 16.02
C LEU A 394 -1.89 3.13 16.99
N PRO A 395 -1.82 3.41 18.30
CA PRO A 395 -2.55 2.62 19.29
C PRO A 395 -4.05 2.91 19.26
N PHE A 396 -4.82 1.93 19.71
CA PHE A 396 -6.27 2.04 19.86
C PHE A 396 -6.68 1.73 21.31
N THR A 397 -7.64 2.49 21.81
CA THR A 397 -8.34 2.20 23.06
C THR A 397 -9.66 1.51 22.76
N VAL A 398 -9.83 0.29 23.26
CA VAL A 398 -11.02 -0.54 23.07
C VAL A 398 -11.90 -0.44 24.32
N PRO A 399 -13.05 0.24 24.24
CA PRO A 399 -13.85 0.58 25.42
C PRO A 399 -14.74 -0.57 25.91
N LYS A 400 -14.94 -1.63 25.09
CA LYS A 400 -15.86 -2.74 25.36
C LYS A 400 -15.28 -4.06 24.91
N MET A 401 -15.68 -5.16 25.51
CA MET A 401 -15.33 -6.50 25.08
C MET A 401 -16.07 -6.97 23.81
N SER A 402 -17.11 -6.24 23.39
CA SER A 402 -17.86 -6.47 22.16
C SER A 402 -17.26 -5.67 20.99
N TYR A 403 -17.44 -6.18 19.76
CA TYR A 403 -17.13 -5.43 18.55
C TYR A 403 -17.99 -4.13 18.46
N PRO A 404 -17.51 -2.98 17.96
CA PRO A 404 -16.29 -2.74 17.19
C PRO A 404 -15.04 -2.41 18.04
N LEU A 405 -13.90 -2.33 17.35
CA LEU A 405 -12.52 -2.37 17.87
C LEU A 405 -12.02 -1.11 18.60
N GLY A 406 -12.86 -0.12 18.88
CA GLY A 406 -12.43 1.06 19.61
C GLY A 406 -12.08 2.27 18.75
N THR A 407 -11.27 3.16 19.32
CA THR A 407 -10.90 4.45 18.71
C THR A 407 -9.39 4.64 18.73
N PRO A 408 -8.83 5.33 17.71
CA PRO A 408 -7.40 5.64 17.69
C PRO A 408 -7.01 6.63 18.79
N ASP A 409 -5.83 6.43 19.38
CA ASP A 409 -5.24 7.31 20.38
C ASP A 409 -4.35 8.36 19.70
N GLY A 410 -4.97 9.36 19.07
CA GLY A 410 -4.29 10.45 18.39
C GLY A 410 -4.18 10.27 16.87
N ASN A 411 -3.20 10.93 16.27
CA ASN A 411 -3.04 10.98 14.82
C ASN A 411 -2.09 9.92 14.26
N GLY A 412 -1.38 9.21 15.12
CA GLY A 412 -0.37 8.23 14.74
C GLY A 412 0.92 8.82 14.17
N THR A 413 1.97 8.05 14.28
CA THR A 413 3.28 8.24 13.66
C THR A 413 3.63 7.00 12.87
N GLY A 414 4.88 6.78 12.51
CA GLY A 414 5.33 5.53 11.91
C GLY A 414 6.80 5.49 11.63
N GLU A 415 7.20 4.47 10.93
CA GLU A 415 8.58 4.19 10.59
C GLU A 415 8.70 3.73 9.14
N ILE A 416 9.86 3.97 8.54
CA ILE A 416 10.30 3.26 7.34
C ILE A 416 11.48 2.40 7.74
N VAL A 417 11.32 1.09 7.59
CA VAL A 417 12.28 0.08 8.06
C VAL A 417 12.86 -0.68 6.88
N ALA A 418 14.17 -0.92 6.88
CA ALA A 418 14.80 -1.85 5.95
C ALA A 418 15.19 -3.13 6.68
N LEU A 419 14.81 -4.27 6.12
CA LEU A 419 15.16 -5.58 6.61
C LEU A 419 16.06 -6.29 5.61
N ASN A 420 17.10 -6.94 6.09
CA ASN A 420 17.92 -7.84 5.29
C ASN A 420 17.07 -9.02 4.80
N LEU A 421 16.95 -9.20 3.50
CA LEU A 421 16.09 -10.24 2.91
C LEU A 421 16.46 -11.66 3.34
N ALA A 422 17.76 -11.94 3.50
CA ALA A 422 18.22 -13.30 3.80
C ALA A 422 17.97 -13.69 5.26
N THR A 423 18.02 -12.72 6.19
CA THR A 423 18.02 -12.98 7.64
C THR A 423 16.85 -12.37 8.40
N GLY A 424 16.15 -11.41 7.81
CA GLY A 424 15.13 -10.61 8.50
C GLY A 424 15.68 -9.55 9.47
N HIS A 425 16.98 -9.40 9.63
CA HIS A 425 17.55 -8.41 10.55
C HIS A 425 17.28 -6.99 10.05
N VAL A 426 16.98 -6.08 10.99
CA VAL A 426 16.83 -4.65 10.71
C VAL A 426 18.18 -4.09 10.28
N GLU A 427 18.24 -3.50 9.08
CA GLU A 427 19.41 -2.81 8.56
C GLU A 427 19.42 -1.34 8.99
N TRP A 428 18.26 -0.70 8.95
CA TRP A 428 18.00 0.62 9.46
C TRP A 428 16.52 0.83 9.73
N ASP A 429 16.22 1.78 10.60
CA ASP A 429 14.88 2.19 10.99
C ASP A 429 14.82 3.72 11.07
N THR A 430 13.86 4.33 10.37
CA THR A 430 13.70 5.78 10.30
C THR A 430 12.31 6.19 10.74
N LYS A 431 12.21 6.81 11.91
CA LYS A 431 10.98 7.37 12.44
C LYS A 431 10.48 8.54 11.58
N VAL A 432 9.15 8.57 11.34
CA VAL A 432 8.47 9.65 10.64
C VAL A 432 7.32 10.21 11.46
N ALA A 433 7.10 11.52 11.34
CA ALA A 433 6.18 12.26 12.21
C ALA A 433 4.68 12.09 11.88
N ALA A 434 4.34 11.33 10.84
CA ALA A 434 2.97 11.02 10.46
C ALA A 434 2.94 9.63 9.80
N MET A 435 1.78 9.00 9.82
CA MET A 435 1.58 7.64 9.30
C MET A 435 2.01 7.51 7.82
N PRO A 436 2.89 6.57 7.46
CA PRO A 436 3.36 6.38 6.07
C PRO A 436 2.41 5.47 5.28
N PHE A 437 1.21 5.95 4.97
CA PHE A 437 0.17 5.20 4.25
C PHE A 437 0.42 5.02 2.75
N GLY A 438 1.46 5.64 2.18
CA GLY A 438 1.72 5.60 0.76
C GLY A 438 2.56 4.42 0.28
N ALA A 439 2.65 3.35 1.04
CA ALA A 439 3.53 2.21 0.77
C ALA A 439 5.03 2.60 0.65
N THR A 440 5.90 1.64 0.39
CA THR A 440 7.27 1.93 -0.05
C THR A 440 7.41 1.67 -1.55
N THR A 441 8.25 2.45 -2.23
CA THR A 441 8.53 2.29 -3.67
C THR A 441 10.01 2.60 -3.92
N VAL A 442 10.72 1.70 -4.57
CA VAL A 442 12.16 1.86 -4.83
C VAL A 442 12.43 2.44 -6.21
N SER A 443 13.31 3.42 -6.26
CA SER A 443 13.90 3.96 -7.50
C SER A 443 15.39 4.17 -7.31
N ASN A 444 16.20 3.40 -7.98
CA ASN A 444 17.67 3.43 -7.87
C ASN A 444 18.15 3.32 -6.41
N ASP A 445 18.79 4.36 -5.91
CA ASP A 445 19.33 4.46 -4.55
C ASP A 445 18.35 5.09 -3.53
N LEU A 446 17.07 5.23 -3.91
CA LEU A 446 16.02 5.84 -3.09
C LEU A 446 14.89 4.88 -2.76
N VAL A 447 14.33 5.04 -1.56
CA VAL A 447 13.03 4.51 -1.12
C VAL A 447 12.08 5.69 -0.95
N PHE A 448 10.97 5.67 -1.66
CA PHE A 448 9.91 6.67 -1.55
C PHE A 448 8.76 6.16 -0.69
N SER A 449 8.14 7.07 0.05
CA SER A 449 6.83 6.87 0.67
C SER A 449 6.08 8.19 0.74
N THR A 450 4.77 8.14 0.93
CA THR A 450 3.96 9.32 1.24
C THR A 450 3.40 9.20 2.64
N LEU A 451 3.47 10.31 3.36
CA LEU A 451 2.94 10.43 4.71
C LEU A 451 1.50 10.96 4.66
N TYR A 452 0.68 10.50 5.57
CA TYR A 452 -0.75 10.82 5.62
C TYR A 452 -1.03 12.34 5.80
N ASN A 453 -0.09 13.09 6.34
CA ASN A 453 -0.14 14.56 6.40
C ASN A 453 0.16 15.28 5.08
N GLY A 454 0.24 14.54 3.96
CA GLY A 454 0.47 15.09 2.62
C GLY A 454 1.93 15.45 2.33
N VAL A 455 2.88 14.64 2.81
CA VAL A 455 4.30 14.81 2.50
C VAL A 455 4.83 13.59 1.74
N LEU A 456 5.40 13.80 0.56
CA LEU A 456 6.23 12.83 -0.14
C LEU A 456 7.64 12.89 0.44
N ILE A 457 8.19 11.74 0.83
CA ILE A 457 9.56 11.59 1.30
C ILE A 457 10.35 10.66 0.39
N ALA A 458 11.66 10.89 0.29
CA ALA A 458 12.60 9.93 -0.24
C ALA A 458 13.75 9.72 0.76
N LEU A 459 14.09 8.45 0.99
CA LEU A 459 15.17 8.04 1.86
C LEU A 459 16.29 7.44 1.03
N ASN A 460 17.53 7.65 1.44
CA ASN A 460 18.66 6.90 0.91
C ASN A 460 18.49 5.42 1.27
N ARG A 461 18.50 4.56 0.27
CA ARG A 461 18.19 3.14 0.41
C ARG A 461 19.16 2.36 1.31
N SER A 462 20.41 2.81 1.39
CA SER A 462 21.45 2.13 2.17
C SER A 462 21.52 2.59 3.63
N THR A 463 21.05 3.82 3.94
CA THR A 463 21.23 4.42 5.28
C THR A 463 19.94 4.79 5.99
N GLY A 464 18.80 4.79 5.29
CA GLY A 464 17.53 5.27 5.81
C GLY A 464 17.44 6.79 5.97
N ALA A 465 18.51 7.55 5.66
CA ALA A 465 18.49 9.01 5.79
C ALA A 465 17.47 9.62 4.83
N ILE A 466 16.59 10.49 5.35
CA ILE A 466 15.64 11.23 4.50
C ILE A 466 16.43 12.31 3.75
N VAL A 467 16.50 12.18 2.43
CA VAL A 467 17.22 13.07 1.52
C VAL A 467 16.34 14.04 0.75
N TYR A 468 15.02 13.80 0.73
CA TYR A 468 14.07 14.67 0.05
C TYR A 468 12.72 14.70 0.77
N ARG A 469 12.07 15.88 0.75
CA ARG A 469 10.72 16.10 1.25
C ARG A 469 9.99 17.04 0.29
N HIS A 470 8.73 16.73 0.00
CA HIS A 470 7.88 17.57 -0.84
C HIS A 470 6.45 17.61 -0.30
N SER A 471 5.88 18.81 -0.16
CA SER A 471 4.48 18.96 0.27
C SER A 471 3.54 18.69 -0.90
N LEU A 472 2.67 17.72 -0.74
CA LEU A 472 1.61 17.37 -1.70
C LEU A 472 0.39 18.29 -1.54
N PRO A 473 -0.47 18.43 -2.55
CA PRO A 473 -1.67 19.28 -2.48
C PRO A 473 -2.74 18.78 -1.51
N ALA A 474 -2.76 17.48 -1.21
CA ALA A 474 -3.65 16.83 -0.27
C ALA A 474 -2.97 15.59 0.34
N SER A 475 -3.54 15.02 1.40
CA SER A 475 -3.12 13.74 1.96
C SER A 475 -3.30 12.60 0.96
N THR A 476 -2.53 11.53 1.17
CA THR A 476 -2.67 10.31 0.37
C THR A 476 -2.69 9.08 1.25
N ASN A 477 -3.55 8.14 0.88
CA ASN A 477 -3.69 6.78 1.38
C ASN A 477 -3.38 5.75 0.29
N ALA A 478 -2.82 6.20 -0.83
CA ALA A 478 -2.56 5.39 -2.00
C ALA A 478 -1.07 5.30 -2.31
N PRO A 479 -0.60 4.13 -2.78
CA PRO A 479 0.76 3.98 -3.28
C PRO A 479 1.03 4.85 -4.50
N ILE A 480 2.26 5.34 -4.61
CA ILE A 480 2.73 6.06 -5.80
C ILE A 480 3.14 5.06 -6.90
N ALA A 481 3.10 5.51 -8.16
CA ALA A 481 3.76 4.84 -9.28
C ALA A 481 4.94 5.68 -9.77
N ILE A 482 6.07 5.03 -10.08
CA ILE A 482 7.25 5.69 -10.65
C ILE A 482 7.49 5.13 -12.04
N ALA A 483 7.31 5.99 -13.05
CA ALA A 483 7.43 5.64 -14.46
C ALA A 483 8.55 6.47 -15.10
N GLY A 484 9.73 5.88 -15.31
CA GLY A 484 10.88 6.53 -15.91
C GLY A 484 11.33 7.78 -15.16
N ASN A 485 11.05 8.98 -15.70
CA ASN A 485 11.36 10.25 -15.07
C ASN A 485 10.21 10.84 -14.24
N ALA A 486 9.09 10.13 -14.10
CA ALA A 486 7.87 10.63 -13.50
C ALA A 486 7.46 9.89 -12.23
N ILE A 487 7.01 10.63 -11.21
CA ILE A 487 6.29 10.12 -10.05
C ILE A 487 4.83 10.52 -10.18
N VAL A 488 3.93 9.55 -10.20
CA VAL A 488 2.47 9.74 -10.25
C VAL A 488 1.90 9.51 -8.85
N VAL A 489 1.32 10.55 -8.27
CA VAL A 489 0.86 10.58 -6.87
C VAL A 489 -0.65 10.73 -6.80
N PRO A 490 -1.38 9.74 -6.27
CA PRO A 490 -2.79 9.89 -5.95
C PRO A 490 -2.95 10.66 -4.62
N ALA A 491 -3.37 11.91 -4.67
CA ALA A 491 -3.65 12.74 -3.50
C ALA A 491 -5.15 12.74 -3.20
N GLY A 492 -5.59 11.80 -2.34
CA GLY A 492 -7.01 11.48 -2.14
C GLY A 492 -7.79 12.42 -1.22
N GLY A 493 -7.11 13.24 -0.42
CA GLY A 493 -7.74 14.31 0.37
C GLY A 493 -8.37 13.86 1.70
N SER A 494 -7.82 12.88 2.40
CA SER A 494 -8.27 12.53 3.75
C SER A 494 -8.16 13.71 4.72
N THR A 495 -9.10 13.80 5.69
CA THR A 495 -9.23 14.93 6.63
C THR A 495 -9.17 14.54 8.09
N VAL A 496 -9.02 13.25 8.42
CA VAL A 496 -8.93 12.76 9.81
C VAL A 496 -7.52 12.29 10.13
N LEU A 497 -7.24 12.00 11.39
CA LEU A 497 -5.96 11.42 11.87
C LEU A 497 -4.73 12.24 11.40
N GLY A 498 -4.84 13.56 11.38
CA GLY A 498 -3.76 14.43 10.92
C GLY A 498 -3.61 14.52 9.40
N GLY A 499 -4.58 14.00 8.64
CA GLY A 499 -4.60 14.10 7.18
C GLY A 499 -4.72 15.55 6.70
N LYS A 500 -3.96 15.89 5.66
CA LYS A 500 -4.04 17.19 4.99
C LYS A 500 -5.23 17.20 4.04
N GLY A 501 -6.31 17.92 4.39
CA GLY A 501 -7.42 18.17 3.50
C GLY A 501 -6.95 18.84 2.19
N GLY A 502 -7.77 18.72 1.14
CA GLY A 502 -7.52 19.30 -0.18
C GLY A 502 -8.44 18.67 -1.22
N SER A 503 -8.47 19.25 -2.42
CA SER A 503 -9.24 18.65 -3.52
C SER A 503 -8.56 17.35 -3.96
N PRO A 504 -9.30 16.23 -4.03
CA PRO A 504 -8.74 14.97 -4.53
C PRO A 504 -8.21 15.14 -5.95
N GLN A 505 -7.01 14.65 -6.20
CA GLN A 505 -6.36 14.83 -7.50
C GLN A 505 -5.23 13.82 -7.73
N LEU A 506 -4.97 13.54 -8.98
CA LEU A 506 -3.76 12.86 -9.40
C LEU A 506 -2.71 13.89 -9.81
N VAL A 507 -1.53 13.85 -9.21
CA VAL A 507 -0.45 14.81 -9.49
C VAL A 507 0.77 14.06 -10.02
N THR A 508 1.39 14.60 -11.06
CA THR A 508 2.63 14.04 -11.61
C THR A 508 3.78 15.03 -11.46
N TYR A 509 4.87 14.54 -10.94
CA TYR A 509 6.14 15.25 -10.82
C TYR A 509 7.19 14.60 -11.72
N THR A 510 8.11 15.37 -12.29
CA THR A 510 9.21 14.88 -13.12
C THR A 510 10.54 15.45 -12.70
N VAL A 511 11.61 14.66 -12.91
CA VAL A 511 13.00 15.15 -12.86
C VAL A 511 13.47 15.53 -14.29
N PRO A 512 14.44 16.45 -14.40
CA PRO A 512 15.07 16.77 -15.67
C PRO A 512 15.68 15.58 -16.38
#